data_3d5ace07384e7546c7c0dafab0db5ef4
#
_entry.id   3d5ace07384e7546c7c0dafab0db5ef4
#
_cell.length_a   1.000
_cell.length_b   1.000
_cell.length_c   1.000
_cell.angle_alpha   90.00
_cell.angle_beta   90.00
_cell.angle_gamma   90.00
#
_symmetry.space_group_name_H-M   'P 1'
#
loop_
_entity.id
_entity.type
_entity.pdbx_description
1 polymer ?
#
loop_
_entity_poly.entity_id
_entity_poly.type
_entity_poly.pdbx_seq_one_letter_code
_entity_poly.pdbx_strand_id
1 'polypeptide(L)'
;MIRLVIAVCLGVLLAACAALPGPRSFTLSPGDIERQIEADLGTTFELFKGLDMRRPEVALMPVSDRLQLTWTVRVPDGPTSMPLGVAVAVAGKPTLNAARTGVMLTQVTLEDVRVTGVPVLFGLGLAQLGERKGASLPDLPLMSLPPEELTRKQVAYGATAVAVTFTGLRIDLEPK
;
A
#
# COMPACT_ATOMS: atom_id res chain seq x y z
N MET A 1 61.53 -4.48 8.78
CA MET A 1 60.68 -3.89 7.71
C MET A 1 59.59 -4.84 7.24
N ILE A 2 59.84 -6.11 6.94
CA ILE A 2 58.84 -7.08 6.44
C ILE A 2 57.66 -7.27 7.38
N ARG A 3 57.84 -7.31 8.71
CA ARG A 3 56.76 -7.47 9.68
C ARG A 3 55.80 -6.29 9.71
N LEU A 4 56.25 -5.06 9.45
CA LEU A 4 55.43 -3.87 9.39
C LEU A 4 54.56 -3.86 8.12
N VAL A 5 55.08 -4.29 7.00
CA VAL A 5 54.37 -4.40 5.71
C VAL A 5 53.24 -5.45 5.82
N ILE A 6 53.49 -6.59 6.46
CA ILE A 6 52.49 -7.63 6.66
C ILE A 6 51.36 -7.14 7.55
N ALA A 7 51.65 -6.39 8.63
CA ALA A 7 50.64 -5.85 9.51
C ALA A 7 49.76 -4.79 8.81
N VAL A 8 50.34 -3.96 7.95
CA VAL A 8 49.58 -2.96 7.16
C VAL A 8 48.71 -3.65 6.11
N CYS A 9 49.24 -4.67 5.39
CA CYS A 9 48.44 -5.43 4.44
C CYS A 9 47.30 -6.19 5.10
N LEU A 10 47.49 -6.75 6.29
CA LEU A 10 46.43 -7.44 7.04
C LEU A 10 45.37 -6.45 7.53
N GLY A 11 45.77 -5.25 7.94
CA GLY A 11 44.85 -4.17 8.34
C GLY A 11 44.01 -3.66 7.19
N VAL A 12 44.57 -3.55 5.99
CA VAL A 12 43.84 -3.13 4.78
C VAL A 12 42.86 -4.22 4.30
N LEU A 13 43.24 -5.51 4.41
CA LEU A 13 42.34 -6.63 4.10
C LEU A 13 41.16 -6.74 5.08
N LEU A 14 41.35 -6.43 6.35
CA LEU A 14 40.28 -6.40 7.34
C LEU A 14 39.36 -5.18 7.18
N ALA A 15 39.87 -4.05 6.72
CA ALA A 15 39.05 -2.89 6.40
C ALA A 15 38.23 -3.05 5.14
N ALA A 16 38.65 -3.91 4.21
CA ALA A 16 37.88 -4.25 2.99
C ALA A 16 36.67 -5.15 3.24
N CYS A 17 36.50 -5.71 4.44
CA CYS A 17 35.24 -6.29 4.91
C CYS A 17 34.25 -5.22 5.36
N ALA A 18 34.26 -4.02 4.77
CA ALA A 18 33.14 -3.09 4.83
C ALA A 18 31.92 -3.86 4.33
N ALA A 19 31.04 -4.20 5.26
CA ALA A 19 29.90 -5.09 5.06
C ALA A 19 29.22 -4.73 3.74
N LEU A 20 29.29 -5.64 2.76
CA LEU A 20 28.50 -5.53 1.54
C LEU A 20 27.08 -5.27 1.95
N PRO A 21 26.39 -4.30 1.34
CA PRO A 21 25.02 -4.03 1.66
C PRO A 21 24.21 -5.32 1.46
N GLY A 22 23.70 -5.85 2.57
CA GLY A 22 22.91 -7.08 2.57
C GLY A 22 21.43 -6.85 2.30
N PRO A 23 20.66 -7.92 2.13
CA PRO A 23 19.21 -7.85 2.08
C PRO A 23 18.67 -7.23 3.37
N ARG A 24 17.58 -6.50 3.27
CA ARG A 24 16.90 -5.86 4.39
C ARG A 24 15.39 -5.90 4.21
N SER A 25 14.67 -5.64 5.26
CA SER A 25 13.22 -5.45 5.19
C SER A 25 12.80 -4.21 5.98
N PHE A 26 11.65 -3.67 5.62
CA PHE A 26 10.97 -2.67 6.40
C PHE A 26 9.47 -2.99 6.46
N THR A 27 8.79 -2.42 7.45
CA THR A 27 7.36 -2.66 7.65
C THR A 27 6.64 -1.31 7.70
N LEU A 28 5.61 -1.18 6.88
CA LEU A 28 4.71 -0.05 6.88
C LEU A 28 3.52 -0.38 7.78
N SER A 29 3.29 0.43 8.80
CA SER A 29 2.10 0.31 9.63
C SER A 29 0.83 0.66 8.83
N PRO A 30 -0.39 0.28 9.28
CA PRO A 30 -1.63 0.70 8.63
C PRO A 30 -1.71 2.20 8.40
N GLY A 31 -1.34 3.01 9.40
CA GLY A 31 -1.34 4.46 9.27
C GLY A 31 -0.29 5.01 8.29
N ASP A 32 0.83 4.31 8.06
CA ASP A 32 1.80 4.68 7.03
C ASP A 32 1.24 4.38 5.64
N ILE A 33 0.59 3.23 5.48
CA ILE A 33 -0.07 2.83 4.24
C ILE A 33 -1.18 3.84 3.90
N GLU A 34 -2.03 4.18 4.86
CA GLU A 34 -3.09 5.18 4.70
C GLU A 34 -2.55 6.53 4.23
N ARG A 35 -1.47 7.02 4.84
CA ARG A 35 -0.83 8.28 4.46
C ARG A 35 -0.23 8.24 3.05
N GLN A 36 0.38 7.11 2.70
CA GLN A 36 0.97 6.95 1.37
C GLN A 36 -0.10 6.88 0.28
N ILE A 37 -1.19 6.14 0.53
CA ILE A 37 -2.34 6.09 -0.38
C ILE A 37 -2.95 7.50 -0.54
N GLU A 38 -3.10 8.25 0.55
CA GLU A 38 -3.63 9.62 0.50
C GLU A 38 -2.74 10.53 -0.35
N ALA A 39 -1.42 10.42 -0.23
CA ALA A 39 -0.48 11.17 -1.03
C ALA A 39 -0.55 10.82 -2.53
N ASP A 40 -0.74 9.54 -2.84
CA ASP A 40 -0.80 9.02 -4.20
C ASP A 40 -2.19 9.20 -4.86
N LEU A 41 -3.29 9.30 -4.06
CA LEU A 41 -4.66 9.47 -4.56
C LEU A 41 -4.82 10.66 -5.50
N GLY A 42 -4.11 11.75 -5.26
CA GLY A 42 -4.14 12.93 -6.12
C GLY A 42 -3.61 12.69 -7.54
N THR A 43 -2.83 11.64 -7.73
CA THR A 43 -2.18 11.33 -9.01
C THR A 43 -2.78 10.11 -9.71
N THR A 44 -3.33 9.16 -8.97
CA THR A 44 -3.69 7.82 -9.48
C THR A 44 -5.18 7.64 -9.76
N PHE A 45 -6.07 8.38 -9.07
CA PHE A 45 -7.52 8.21 -9.18
C PHE A 45 -8.22 9.44 -9.76
N GLU A 46 -7.94 9.73 -11.05
CA GLU A 46 -8.65 10.83 -11.76
C GLU A 46 -10.19 10.68 -11.76
N LEU A 47 -10.70 9.45 -11.64
CA LEU A 47 -12.13 9.15 -11.55
C LEU A 47 -12.82 9.79 -10.33
N PHE A 48 -12.08 10.21 -9.33
CA PHE A 48 -12.62 10.75 -8.09
C PHE A 48 -12.37 12.25 -7.91
N LYS A 49 -11.87 12.93 -8.96
CA LYS A 49 -11.73 14.40 -8.94
C LYS A 49 -13.09 15.04 -8.68
N GLY A 50 -13.19 15.80 -7.61
CA GLY A 50 -14.42 16.50 -7.22
C GLY A 50 -15.29 15.78 -6.18
N LEU A 51 -14.89 14.60 -5.71
CA LEU A 51 -15.51 13.93 -4.58
C LEU A 51 -14.71 14.20 -3.30
N ASP A 52 -15.40 14.46 -2.20
CA ASP A 52 -14.77 14.54 -0.87
C ASP A 52 -14.45 13.12 -0.39
N MET A 53 -13.27 12.62 -0.79
CA MET A 53 -12.78 11.32 -0.36
C MET A 53 -11.94 11.48 0.90
N ARG A 54 -12.32 10.74 1.93
CA ARG A 54 -11.49 10.62 3.12
C ARG A 54 -10.41 9.58 2.90
N ARG A 55 -9.33 9.74 3.68
CA ARG A 55 -8.28 8.73 3.81
C ARG A 55 -8.89 7.34 3.99
N PRO A 56 -8.47 6.33 3.23
CA PRO A 56 -8.96 4.96 3.42
C PRO A 56 -8.55 4.43 4.79
N GLU A 57 -9.40 3.65 5.41
CA GLU A 57 -9.04 2.82 6.56
C GLU A 57 -8.42 1.52 6.05
N VAL A 58 -7.28 1.15 6.63
CA VAL A 58 -6.54 -0.07 6.26
C VAL A 58 -6.67 -1.11 7.35
N ALA A 59 -7.22 -2.27 7.02
CA ALA A 59 -7.25 -3.44 7.87
C ALA A 59 -6.33 -4.55 7.34
N LEU A 60 -5.50 -5.09 8.24
CA LEU A 60 -4.58 -6.18 7.92
C LEU A 60 -5.27 -7.52 8.10
N MET A 61 -5.13 -8.40 7.12
CA MET A 61 -5.65 -9.77 7.13
C MET A 61 -4.50 -10.78 6.95
N PRO A 62 -3.61 -10.92 7.96
CA PRO A 62 -2.36 -11.68 7.82
C PRO A 62 -2.57 -13.16 7.55
N VAL A 63 -3.66 -13.76 8.06
CA VAL A 63 -3.97 -15.19 7.85
C VAL A 63 -4.22 -15.50 6.38
N SER A 64 -4.82 -14.56 5.65
CA SER A 64 -5.12 -14.71 4.22
C SER A 64 -4.13 -13.98 3.31
N ASP A 65 -3.09 -13.33 3.88
CA ASP A 65 -2.14 -12.47 3.17
C ASP A 65 -2.84 -11.40 2.32
N ARG A 66 -3.87 -10.75 2.90
CA ARG A 66 -4.69 -9.73 2.23
C ARG A 66 -4.73 -8.43 3.03
N LEU A 67 -4.97 -7.34 2.33
CA LEU A 67 -5.32 -6.04 2.88
C LEU A 67 -6.77 -5.72 2.53
N GLN A 68 -7.50 -5.18 3.49
CA GLN A 68 -8.81 -4.58 3.25
C GLN A 68 -8.67 -3.07 3.32
N LEU A 69 -9.25 -2.39 2.35
CA LEU A 69 -9.29 -0.93 2.26
C LEU A 69 -10.76 -0.50 2.29
N THR A 70 -11.07 0.47 3.14
CA THR A 70 -12.41 1.03 3.23
C THR A 70 -12.34 2.52 2.94
N TRP A 71 -12.91 2.96 1.82
CA TRP A 71 -13.05 4.36 1.47
C TRP A 71 -14.42 4.88 1.86
N THR A 72 -14.45 6.07 2.45
CA THR A 72 -15.69 6.83 2.67
C THR A 72 -15.69 8.06 1.77
N VAL A 73 -16.65 8.11 0.86
CA VAL A 73 -16.88 9.24 -0.04
C VAL A 73 -18.06 10.02 0.45
N ARG A 74 -17.95 11.35 0.52
CA ARG A 74 -19.06 12.24 0.80
C ARG A 74 -19.39 13.07 -0.44
N VAL A 75 -20.66 13.11 -0.78
CA VAL A 75 -21.18 14.00 -1.80
C VAL A 75 -21.91 15.14 -1.08
N PRO A 76 -21.36 16.36 -1.04
CA PRO A 76 -21.87 17.43 -0.20
C PRO A 76 -23.28 17.92 -0.60
N ASP A 77 -23.61 17.91 -1.88
CA ASP A 77 -24.85 18.47 -2.41
C ASP A 77 -25.78 17.38 -2.97
N GLY A 78 -26.24 16.48 -2.09
CA GLY A 78 -27.28 15.52 -2.47
C GLY A 78 -28.63 16.22 -2.74
N PRO A 79 -29.52 15.61 -3.55
CA PRO A 79 -30.81 16.19 -3.94
C PRO A 79 -31.77 16.47 -2.75
N THR A 80 -31.40 16.07 -1.55
CA THR A 80 -32.21 16.18 -0.33
C THR A 80 -31.62 17.10 0.73
N SER A 81 -30.58 17.90 0.41
CA SER A 81 -29.80 18.68 1.38
C SER A 81 -29.15 17.83 2.50
N MET A 82 -29.22 16.51 2.40
CA MET A 82 -28.50 15.60 3.29
C MET A 82 -27.24 15.10 2.59
N PRO A 83 -26.07 15.15 3.25
CA PRO A 83 -24.84 14.65 2.66
C PRO A 83 -24.97 13.14 2.41
N LEU A 84 -24.80 12.74 1.15
CA LEU A 84 -24.74 11.35 0.78
C LEU A 84 -23.37 10.79 1.17
N GLY A 85 -23.35 9.74 1.97
CA GLY A 85 -22.15 9.00 2.32
C GLY A 85 -22.14 7.63 1.62
N VAL A 86 -21.06 7.30 0.96
CA VAL A 86 -20.82 5.96 0.39
C VAL A 86 -19.55 5.42 1.00
N ALA A 87 -19.63 4.29 1.71
CA ALA A 87 -18.47 3.54 2.15
C ALA A 87 -18.32 2.30 1.28
N VAL A 88 -17.14 2.11 0.71
CA VAL A 88 -16.80 0.96 -0.13
C VAL A 88 -15.60 0.26 0.48
N ALA A 89 -15.77 -1.03 0.78
CA ALA A 89 -14.70 -1.89 1.27
C ALA A 89 -14.27 -2.87 0.16
N VAL A 90 -12.98 -2.91 -0.13
CA VAL A 90 -12.38 -3.89 -1.02
C VAL A 90 -11.26 -4.62 -0.30
N ALA A 91 -11.03 -5.88 -0.64
CA ALA A 91 -9.88 -6.62 -0.14
C ALA A 91 -9.10 -7.24 -1.29
N GLY A 92 -7.78 -7.28 -1.17
CA GLY A 92 -6.90 -7.84 -2.19
C GLY A 92 -5.58 -8.33 -1.61
N LYS A 93 -4.86 -9.11 -2.40
CA LYS A 93 -3.52 -9.56 -2.06
C LYS A 93 -2.51 -8.51 -2.50
N PRO A 94 -1.63 -8.00 -1.60
CA PRO A 94 -0.58 -7.08 -1.99
C PRO A 94 0.49 -7.83 -2.80
N THR A 95 0.90 -7.23 -3.90
CA THR A 95 1.97 -7.71 -4.78
C THR A 95 2.83 -6.54 -5.23
N LEU A 96 4.06 -6.81 -5.67
CA LEU A 96 4.90 -5.77 -6.26
C LEU A 96 4.46 -5.48 -7.70
N ASN A 97 4.51 -4.21 -8.10
CA ASN A 97 4.36 -3.85 -9.50
C ASN A 97 5.54 -4.38 -10.34
N ALA A 98 5.41 -4.38 -11.67
CA ALA A 98 6.45 -4.87 -12.58
C ALA A 98 7.79 -4.14 -12.42
N ALA A 99 7.76 -2.85 -12.07
CA ALA A 99 8.97 -2.04 -11.83
C ALA A 99 9.59 -2.27 -10.44
N ARG A 100 8.90 -2.98 -9.53
CA ARG A 100 9.30 -3.20 -8.13
C ARG A 100 9.53 -1.91 -7.33
N THR A 101 8.79 -0.87 -7.69
CA THR A 101 8.83 0.45 -7.06
C THR A 101 7.54 0.81 -6.35
N GLY A 102 6.55 -0.06 -6.41
CA GLY A 102 5.24 0.14 -5.80
C GLY A 102 4.55 -1.18 -5.49
N VAL A 103 3.51 -1.09 -4.70
CA VAL A 103 2.63 -2.20 -4.34
C VAL A 103 1.31 -2.06 -5.06
N MET A 104 0.80 -3.17 -5.56
CA MET A 104 -0.53 -3.31 -6.16
C MET A 104 -1.37 -4.26 -5.31
N LEU A 105 -2.67 -4.10 -5.34
CA LEU A 105 -3.60 -5.14 -4.88
C LEU A 105 -4.04 -5.97 -6.08
N THR A 106 -3.83 -7.25 -6.00
CA THR A 106 -4.28 -8.25 -6.99
C THR A 106 -5.39 -9.10 -6.38
N GLN A 107 -6.12 -9.83 -7.20
CA GLN A 107 -7.26 -10.65 -6.75
C GLN A 107 -8.24 -9.83 -5.90
N VAL A 108 -8.53 -8.62 -6.36
CA VAL A 108 -9.34 -7.67 -5.60
C VAL A 108 -10.79 -8.11 -5.63
N THR A 109 -11.42 -8.12 -4.46
CA THR A 109 -12.85 -8.43 -4.28
C THR A 109 -13.55 -7.29 -3.57
N LEU A 110 -14.79 -7.04 -3.98
CA LEU A 110 -15.67 -6.10 -3.29
C LEU A 110 -16.24 -6.79 -2.04
N GLU A 111 -15.90 -6.28 -0.86
CA GLU A 111 -16.31 -6.88 0.42
C GLU A 111 -17.61 -6.26 0.96
N ASP A 112 -17.77 -4.95 0.83
CA ASP A 112 -18.93 -4.26 1.36
C ASP A 112 -19.18 -2.93 0.63
N VAL A 113 -20.44 -2.55 0.50
CA VAL A 113 -20.87 -1.22 0.05
C VAL A 113 -21.98 -0.73 0.96
N ARG A 114 -21.74 0.37 1.66
CA ARG A 114 -22.73 1.01 2.53
C ARG A 114 -23.04 2.41 2.03
N VAL A 115 -24.31 2.71 1.95
CA VAL A 115 -24.78 4.04 1.56
C VAL A 115 -25.59 4.63 2.70
N THR A 116 -25.26 5.86 3.08
CA THR A 116 -25.93 6.62 4.14
C THR A 116 -26.48 7.93 3.59
N GLY A 117 -27.53 8.45 4.20
CA GLY A 117 -28.13 9.74 3.79
C GLY A 117 -29.11 9.65 2.60
N VAL A 118 -29.51 8.45 2.19
CA VAL A 118 -30.48 8.26 1.09
C VAL A 118 -31.89 8.00 1.65
N PRO A 119 -32.92 8.67 1.14
CA PRO A 119 -34.31 8.26 1.40
C PRO A 119 -34.52 6.82 0.92
N VAL A 120 -35.33 6.06 1.65
CA VAL A 120 -35.59 4.61 1.44
C VAL A 120 -35.93 4.26 -0.02
N LEU A 121 -36.60 5.17 -0.74
CA LEU A 121 -36.99 4.98 -2.15
C LEU A 121 -35.79 4.92 -3.12
N PHE A 122 -34.67 5.58 -2.81
CA PHE A 122 -33.44 5.51 -3.61
C PHE A 122 -32.51 4.37 -3.18
N GLY A 123 -32.72 3.82 -1.98
CA GLY A 123 -31.97 2.70 -1.42
C GLY A 123 -32.12 1.41 -2.25
N LEU A 124 -33.22 1.22 -2.97
CA LEU A 124 -33.45 0.02 -3.78
C LEU A 124 -32.48 -0.11 -4.96
N GLY A 125 -32.12 0.99 -5.62
CA GLY A 125 -31.12 0.96 -6.70
C GLY A 125 -29.69 0.76 -6.19
N LEU A 126 -29.40 1.17 -4.97
CA LEU A 126 -28.08 1.06 -4.33
C LEU A 126 -27.91 -0.26 -3.59
N ALA A 127 -29.01 -0.92 -3.18
CA ALA A 127 -29.00 -2.29 -2.66
C ALA A 127 -28.44 -3.27 -3.70
N GLN A 128 -28.64 -3.02 -5.01
CA GLN A 128 -28.02 -3.81 -6.09
C GLN A 128 -26.49 -3.73 -6.11
N LEU A 129 -25.87 -2.68 -5.58
CA LEU A 129 -24.43 -2.63 -5.39
C LEU A 129 -23.96 -3.56 -4.27
N GLY A 130 -24.78 -3.73 -3.21
CA GLY A 130 -24.54 -4.71 -2.15
C GLY A 130 -24.63 -6.16 -2.64
N GLU A 131 -25.46 -6.42 -3.66
CA GLU A 131 -25.55 -7.75 -4.30
C GLU A 131 -24.28 -8.16 -5.07
N ARG A 132 -23.39 -7.20 -5.34
CA ARG A 132 -22.09 -7.44 -5.97
C ARG A 132 -20.98 -7.81 -4.99
N LYS A 133 -21.31 -8.04 -3.72
CA LYS A 133 -20.35 -8.55 -2.74
C LYS A 133 -19.68 -9.82 -3.26
N GLY A 134 -18.34 -9.86 -3.18
CA GLY A 134 -17.54 -10.94 -3.76
C GLY A 134 -17.23 -10.76 -5.26
N ALA A 135 -17.73 -9.69 -5.91
CA ALA A 135 -17.35 -9.41 -7.29
C ALA A 135 -15.83 -9.19 -7.39
N SER A 136 -15.23 -9.83 -8.38
CA SER A 136 -13.83 -9.58 -8.72
C SER A 136 -13.67 -8.22 -9.39
N LEU A 137 -12.70 -7.46 -8.93
CA LEU A 137 -12.32 -6.17 -9.49
C LEU A 137 -10.95 -6.28 -10.18
N PRO A 138 -10.62 -5.38 -11.10
CA PRO A 138 -9.29 -5.32 -11.69
C PRO A 138 -8.25 -5.03 -10.60
N ASP A 139 -7.00 -5.37 -10.88
CA ASP A 139 -5.87 -5.05 -10.01
C ASP A 139 -5.77 -3.54 -9.80
N LEU A 140 -5.54 -3.14 -8.56
CA LEU A 140 -5.51 -1.74 -8.15
C LEU A 140 -4.08 -1.33 -7.74
N PRO A 141 -3.54 -0.23 -8.27
CA PRO A 141 -2.34 0.36 -7.71
C PRO A 141 -2.64 0.79 -6.27
N LEU A 142 -1.83 0.35 -5.32
CA LEU A 142 -2.04 0.66 -3.91
C LEU A 142 -1.23 1.89 -3.50
N MET A 143 0.08 1.85 -3.70
CA MET A 143 0.98 2.93 -3.30
C MET A 143 2.36 2.77 -3.94
N SER A 144 3.09 3.87 -4.04
CA SER A 144 4.53 3.88 -4.36
C SER A 144 5.34 3.51 -3.11
N LEU A 145 6.49 2.87 -3.31
CA LEU A 145 7.41 2.62 -2.19
C LEU A 145 8.19 3.90 -1.88
N PRO A 146 8.45 4.21 -0.59
CA PRO A 146 9.22 5.38 -0.19
C PRO A 146 10.61 5.37 -0.83
N PRO A 147 11.01 6.44 -1.55
CA PRO A 147 12.30 6.50 -2.25
C PRO A 147 13.50 6.36 -1.31
N GLU A 148 13.38 6.84 -0.08
CA GLU A 148 14.40 6.73 0.97
C GLU A 148 14.65 5.28 1.39
N GLU A 149 13.64 4.41 1.24
CA GLU A 149 13.79 2.99 1.48
C GLU A 149 14.38 2.25 0.28
N LEU A 150 14.21 2.76 -0.92
CA LEU A 150 14.83 2.22 -2.14
C LEU A 150 16.27 2.68 -2.34
N THR A 151 16.71 3.74 -1.61
CA THR A 151 18.08 4.25 -1.69
C THR A 151 18.59 4.57 -0.29
N ARG A 152 19.54 3.79 0.21
CA ARG A 152 20.12 3.98 1.54
C ARG A 152 21.64 3.92 1.48
N LYS A 153 22.30 4.92 2.08
CA LYS A 153 23.77 5.00 2.10
C LYS A 153 24.40 4.85 0.70
N GLN A 154 23.82 5.48 -0.31
CA GLN A 154 24.24 5.42 -1.72
C GLN A 154 24.09 4.04 -2.40
N VAL A 155 23.41 3.10 -1.73
CA VAL A 155 23.08 1.79 -2.29
C VAL A 155 21.64 1.80 -2.76
N ALA A 156 21.43 1.43 -4.04
CA ALA A 156 20.11 1.22 -4.58
C ALA A 156 19.59 -0.18 -4.18
N TYR A 157 18.33 -0.24 -3.79
CA TYR A 157 17.63 -1.49 -3.45
C TYR A 157 16.47 -1.73 -4.40
N GLY A 158 16.17 -2.99 -4.64
CA GLY A 158 14.97 -3.44 -5.34
C GLY A 158 14.09 -4.23 -4.40
N ALA A 159 12.79 -3.97 -4.42
CA ALA A 159 11.84 -4.79 -3.68
C ALA A 159 11.76 -6.19 -4.29
N THR A 160 11.80 -7.23 -3.45
CA THR A 160 11.80 -8.64 -3.88
C THR A 160 10.55 -9.37 -3.43
N ALA A 161 9.99 -9.00 -2.27
CA ALA A 161 8.76 -9.58 -1.75
C ALA A 161 7.95 -8.57 -0.94
N VAL A 162 6.66 -8.84 -0.84
CA VAL A 162 5.72 -8.12 0.01
C VAL A 162 4.81 -9.13 0.70
N ALA A 163 4.54 -8.94 1.99
CA ALA A 163 3.69 -9.82 2.79
C ALA A 163 2.93 -9.05 3.86
N VAL A 164 1.70 -9.48 4.14
CA VAL A 164 0.89 -8.90 5.23
C VAL A 164 1.26 -9.59 6.55
N THR A 165 1.62 -8.78 7.53
CA THR A 165 1.92 -9.23 8.89
C THR A 165 0.89 -8.69 9.88
N PHE A 166 0.94 -9.09 11.14
CA PHE A 166 0.06 -8.55 12.19
C PHE A 166 0.33 -7.09 12.53
N THR A 167 1.51 -6.58 12.19
CA THR A 167 1.92 -5.20 12.52
C THR A 167 1.91 -4.26 11.32
N GLY A 168 1.80 -4.80 10.10
CA GLY A 168 1.84 -3.98 8.87
C GLY A 168 2.20 -4.78 7.64
N LEU A 169 2.50 -4.07 6.58
CA LEU A 169 2.97 -4.59 5.31
C LEU A 169 4.50 -4.66 5.31
N ARG A 170 5.06 -5.87 5.37
CA ARG A 170 6.50 -6.09 5.28
C ARG A 170 6.93 -6.13 3.82
N ILE A 171 8.00 -5.41 3.52
CA ILE A 171 8.62 -5.34 2.20
C ILE A 171 10.08 -5.76 2.34
N ASP A 172 10.47 -6.78 1.60
CA ASP A 172 11.83 -7.28 1.57
C ASP A 172 12.58 -6.63 0.39
N LEU A 173 13.83 -6.21 0.63
CA LEU A 173 14.67 -5.48 -0.28
C LEU A 173 16.00 -6.18 -0.46
N GLU A 174 16.51 -6.19 -1.70
CA GLU A 174 17.86 -6.63 -2.04
C GLU A 174 18.64 -5.50 -2.73
N PRO A 175 19.96 -5.39 -2.49
CA PRO A 175 20.80 -4.43 -3.21
C PRO A 175 20.80 -4.78 -4.71
N LYS A 176 20.80 -3.71 -5.53
CA LYS A 176 20.89 -3.83 -7.00
C LYS A 176 22.33 -3.83 -7.48
#